data_69586c3949ad0277231ece1e89fabe60
#
_entry.id   69586c3949ad0277231ece1e89fabe60
#
_cell.length_a   1.000
_cell.length_b   1.000
_cell.length_c   1.000
_cell.angle_alpha   90.00
_cell.angle_beta   90.00
_cell.angle_gamma   90.00
#
_symmetry.space_group_name_H-M   'P 1'
#
loop_
_entity.id
_entity.type
_entity.pdbx_description
1 polymer ?
#
loop_
_entity_poly.entity_id
_entity_poly.type
_entity_poly.pdbx_seq_one_letter_code
_entity_poly.pdbx_strand_id
1 'polypeptide(L)'
;MSASLPRPLVHVGVTVPDLDAAVRWYSEVLGLVVLSRGATVRAGEGYEGDAASDVFKAGFGEVRIAHLACGNGVGLELFEFVRPAVEPSREDHHHARITHLCFLAPDLEEATERVVRAGGTRVTEHSWEVIEGQPYRFSFCRDPWGNVIEFHTNSFEQIFSNQGTDSAGQQ
;
A
#
# COMPACT_ATOMS: atom_id res chain seq x y z
N MET A 1 13.05 27.37 -17.41
CA MET A 1 12.00 26.39 -17.16
C MET A 1 11.45 26.66 -15.77
N SER A 2 10.14 26.86 -15.62
CA SER A 2 9.52 27.00 -14.30
C SER A 2 9.65 25.67 -13.55
N ALA A 3 10.20 25.69 -12.31
CA ALA A 3 10.25 24.50 -11.46
C ALA A 3 8.82 24.03 -11.18
N SER A 4 8.52 22.75 -11.43
CA SER A 4 7.22 22.20 -11.05
C SER A 4 7.19 22.04 -9.54
N LEU A 5 6.11 22.50 -8.91
CA LEU A 5 5.89 22.25 -7.49
C LEU A 5 5.63 20.75 -7.24
N PRO A 6 6.10 20.19 -6.11
CA PRO A 6 5.78 18.81 -5.72
C PRO A 6 4.26 18.59 -5.69
N ARG A 7 3.80 17.52 -6.29
CA ARG A 7 2.38 17.15 -6.26
C ARG A 7 2.11 16.22 -5.08
N PRO A 8 1.10 16.48 -4.25
CA PRO A 8 0.74 15.60 -3.16
C PRO A 8 0.22 14.25 -3.72
N LEU A 9 0.60 13.15 -3.06
CA LEU A 9 0.00 11.84 -3.32
C LEU A 9 -1.40 11.81 -2.71
N VAL A 10 -2.42 11.49 -3.52
CA VAL A 10 -3.82 11.45 -3.07
C VAL A 10 -4.20 10.05 -2.58
N HIS A 11 -3.88 9.01 -3.35
CA HIS A 11 -4.17 7.62 -2.98
C HIS A 11 -3.22 6.64 -3.68
N VAL A 12 -3.24 5.40 -3.19
CA VAL A 12 -2.62 4.23 -3.83
C VAL A 12 -3.71 3.19 -4.06
N GLY A 13 -3.73 2.60 -5.25
CA GLY A 13 -4.61 1.46 -5.59
C GLY A 13 -3.95 0.13 -5.25
N VAL A 14 -4.69 -0.77 -4.59
CA VAL A 14 -4.25 -2.12 -4.24
C VAL A 14 -5.29 -3.14 -4.67
N THR A 15 -4.84 -4.17 -5.38
CA THR A 15 -5.71 -5.27 -5.81
C THR A 15 -5.75 -6.35 -4.73
N VAL A 16 -6.96 -6.82 -4.43
CA VAL A 16 -7.23 -7.87 -3.45
C VAL A 16 -8.25 -8.88 -4.01
N PRO A 17 -8.18 -10.16 -3.62
CA PRO A 17 -9.12 -11.17 -4.14
C PRO A 17 -10.48 -11.19 -3.44
N ASP A 18 -10.62 -10.56 -2.27
CA ASP A 18 -11.85 -10.45 -1.47
C ASP A 18 -11.91 -9.06 -0.85
N LEU A 19 -12.76 -8.20 -1.41
CA LEU A 19 -12.87 -6.80 -0.99
C LEU A 19 -13.38 -6.66 0.45
N ASP A 20 -14.39 -7.45 0.83
CA ASP A 20 -15.00 -7.34 2.16
C ASP A 20 -14.05 -7.79 3.27
N ALA A 21 -13.30 -8.87 3.02
CA ALA A 21 -12.25 -9.32 3.92
C ALA A 21 -11.11 -8.28 4.01
N ALA A 22 -10.70 -7.70 2.89
CA ALA A 22 -9.65 -6.69 2.85
C ALA A 22 -10.05 -5.41 3.58
N VAL A 23 -11.24 -4.88 3.34
CA VAL A 23 -11.75 -3.71 4.06
C VAL A 23 -11.73 -3.92 5.58
N ARG A 24 -12.19 -5.09 6.06
CA ARG A 24 -12.10 -5.42 7.49
C ARG A 24 -10.65 -5.46 7.97
N TRP A 25 -9.80 -6.19 7.27
CA TRP A 25 -8.40 -6.39 7.64
C TRP A 25 -7.64 -5.06 7.72
N TYR A 26 -7.68 -4.25 6.68
CA TYR A 26 -6.97 -2.96 6.65
C TYR A 26 -7.49 -1.98 7.70
N SER A 27 -8.79 -1.99 8.00
CA SER A 27 -9.35 -1.14 9.04
C SER A 27 -9.00 -1.62 10.46
N GLU A 28 -9.06 -2.93 10.73
CA GLU A 28 -8.82 -3.48 12.07
C GLU A 28 -7.33 -3.61 12.40
N VAL A 29 -6.50 -3.99 11.43
CA VAL A 29 -5.06 -4.26 11.63
C VAL A 29 -4.22 -3.00 11.52
N LEU A 30 -4.48 -2.18 10.50
CA LEU A 30 -3.70 -0.95 10.25
C LEU A 30 -4.43 0.33 10.71
N GLY A 31 -5.68 0.23 11.18
CA GLY A 31 -6.44 1.37 11.67
C GLY A 31 -6.92 2.33 10.59
N LEU A 32 -7.03 1.89 9.33
CA LEU A 32 -7.52 2.74 8.25
C LEU A 32 -9.01 3.04 8.41
N VAL A 33 -9.37 4.29 8.13
CA VAL A 33 -10.76 4.74 8.21
C VAL A 33 -11.50 4.37 6.92
N VAL A 34 -12.57 3.61 7.03
CA VAL A 34 -13.40 3.23 5.88
C VAL A 34 -14.25 4.43 5.46
N LEU A 35 -14.02 4.94 4.25
CA LEU A 35 -14.78 6.03 3.65
C LEU A 35 -15.97 5.51 2.81
N SER A 36 -15.76 4.39 2.10
CA SER A 36 -16.78 3.75 1.27
C SER A 36 -16.56 2.23 1.26
N ARG A 37 -17.65 1.45 1.35
CA ARG A 37 -17.60 -0.03 1.49
C ARG A 37 -17.80 -0.79 0.20
N GLY A 38 -17.60 -0.15 -0.91
CA GLY A 38 -17.62 -0.83 -2.19
C GLY A 38 -18.79 -0.45 -3.08
N ALA A 39 -18.43 0.10 -4.24
CA ALA A 39 -19.28 0.19 -5.39
C ALA A 39 -18.92 -0.95 -6.35
N THR A 40 -19.93 -1.51 -7.04
CA THR A 40 -19.70 -2.42 -8.16
C THR A 40 -19.79 -1.64 -9.45
N VAL A 41 -18.71 -1.69 -10.25
CA VAL A 41 -18.61 -1.00 -11.54
C VAL A 41 -18.49 -2.04 -12.64
N ARG A 42 -19.36 -1.93 -13.67
CA ARG A 42 -19.40 -2.87 -14.80
C ARG A 42 -19.15 -2.16 -16.11
N ALA A 43 -18.39 -2.79 -16.98
CA ALA A 43 -18.11 -2.28 -18.30
C ALA A 43 -19.42 -2.00 -19.08
N GLY A 44 -19.52 -0.79 -19.66
CA GLY A 44 -20.68 -0.37 -20.44
C GLY A 44 -21.93 -0.02 -19.60
N GLU A 45 -21.84 0.01 -18.29
CA GLU A 45 -22.94 0.40 -17.42
C GLU A 45 -22.71 1.84 -16.88
N GLY A 46 -23.26 2.83 -17.58
CA GLY A 46 -23.23 4.23 -17.16
C GLY A 46 -21.85 4.87 -17.21
N TYR A 47 -21.74 6.10 -16.65
CA TYR A 47 -20.51 6.89 -16.68
C TYR A 47 -19.32 6.20 -16.01
N GLU A 48 -19.55 5.57 -14.85
CA GLU A 48 -18.48 4.89 -14.11
C GLU A 48 -17.97 3.64 -14.83
N GLY A 49 -18.88 2.88 -15.48
CA GLY A 49 -18.52 1.72 -16.30
C GLY A 49 -17.76 2.10 -17.56
N ASP A 50 -18.11 3.21 -18.19
CA ASP A 50 -17.40 3.73 -19.36
C ASP A 50 -16.00 4.24 -18.95
N ALA A 51 -15.90 4.99 -17.87
CA ALA A 51 -14.62 5.47 -17.33
C ALA A 51 -13.71 4.31 -16.93
N ALA A 52 -14.23 3.30 -16.21
CA ALA A 52 -13.46 2.11 -15.83
C ALA A 52 -13.00 1.32 -17.07
N SER A 53 -13.83 1.22 -18.11
CA SER A 53 -13.46 0.58 -19.37
C SER A 53 -12.33 1.32 -20.08
N ASP A 54 -12.30 2.64 -19.99
CA ASP A 54 -11.19 3.45 -20.54
C ASP A 54 -9.91 3.31 -19.71
N VAL A 55 -9.99 3.16 -18.40
CA VAL A 55 -8.84 2.96 -17.51
C VAL A 55 -8.27 1.54 -17.67
N PHE A 56 -9.10 0.50 -17.53
CA PHE A 56 -8.66 -0.90 -17.44
C PHE A 56 -8.55 -1.60 -18.82
N LYS A 57 -9.06 -0.96 -19.89
CA LYS A 57 -8.93 -1.40 -21.28
C LYS A 57 -9.58 -2.76 -21.58
N ALA A 58 -9.07 -3.42 -22.65
CA ALA A 58 -9.64 -4.65 -23.14
C ALA A 58 -9.63 -5.78 -22.10
N GLY A 59 -10.75 -6.49 -22.01
CA GLY A 59 -10.93 -7.60 -21.07
C GLY A 59 -11.54 -7.21 -19.73
N PHE A 60 -11.63 -5.90 -19.40
CA PHE A 60 -12.35 -5.45 -18.21
C PHE A 60 -13.85 -5.76 -18.33
N GLY A 61 -14.43 -6.32 -17.29
CA GLY A 61 -15.86 -6.62 -17.22
C GLY A 61 -16.52 -6.13 -15.95
N GLU A 62 -15.92 -6.38 -14.78
CA GLU A 62 -16.49 -5.98 -13.49
C GLU A 62 -15.42 -5.84 -12.42
N VAL A 63 -15.53 -4.78 -11.60
CA VAL A 63 -14.69 -4.53 -10.44
C VAL A 63 -15.54 -4.04 -9.26
N ARG A 64 -15.17 -4.44 -8.05
CA ARG A 64 -15.66 -3.86 -6.80
C ARG A 64 -14.57 -2.97 -6.22
N ILE A 65 -14.93 -1.78 -5.72
CA ILE A 65 -13.99 -0.75 -5.26
C ILE A 65 -14.41 -0.27 -3.88
N ALA A 66 -13.46 -0.21 -2.94
CA ALA A 66 -13.65 0.41 -1.63
C ALA A 66 -12.57 1.46 -1.37
N HIS A 67 -12.92 2.48 -0.60
CA HIS A 67 -12.03 3.60 -0.28
C HIS A 67 -11.78 3.65 1.22
N LEU A 68 -10.51 3.66 1.62
CA LEU A 68 -10.06 3.83 2.98
C LEU A 68 -9.11 5.03 3.05
N ALA A 69 -8.97 5.63 4.23
CA ALA A 69 -8.04 6.72 4.47
C ALA A 69 -7.00 6.36 5.53
N CYS A 70 -5.74 6.65 5.24
CA CYS A 70 -4.64 6.62 6.19
C CYS A 70 -4.68 7.85 7.13
N GLY A 71 -3.99 7.78 8.26
CA GLY A 71 -3.97 8.85 9.27
C GLY A 71 -3.43 10.20 8.78
N ASN A 72 -2.70 10.22 7.68
CA ASN A 72 -2.18 11.44 7.03
C ASN A 72 -3.05 11.94 5.86
N GLY A 73 -4.25 11.34 5.65
CA GLY A 73 -5.18 11.72 4.60
C GLY A 73 -4.90 11.11 3.21
N VAL A 74 -3.83 10.33 3.05
CA VAL A 74 -3.60 9.56 1.83
C VAL A 74 -4.61 8.42 1.76
N GLY A 75 -5.26 8.23 0.61
CA GLY A 75 -6.23 7.16 0.39
C GLY A 75 -5.57 5.81 0.10
N LEU A 76 -6.24 4.74 0.52
CA LEU A 76 -6.03 3.39 0.02
C LEU A 76 -7.31 2.97 -0.72
N GLU A 77 -7.17 2.75 -2.02
CA GLU A 77 -8.27 2.30 -2.88
C GLU A 77 -8.12 0.81 -3.14
N LEU A 78 -9.05 0.00 -2.64
CA LEU A 78 -9.04 -1.44 -2.78
C LEU A 78 -9.86 -1.87 -3.99
N PHE A 79 -9.26 -2.71 -4.84
CA PHE A 79 -9.89 -3.24 -6.05
C PHE A 79 -10.02 -4.76 -5.97
N GLU A 80 -11.24 -5.28 -6.11
CA GLU A 80 -11.50 -6.68 -6.38
C GLU A 80 -11.99 -6.81 -7.82
N PHE A 81 -11.13 -7.26 -8.74
CA PHE A 81 -11.56 -7.58 -10.10
C PHE A 81 -12.35 -8.88 -10.09
N VAL A 82 -13.62 -8.78 -10.46
CA VAL A 82 -14.54 -9.93 -10.53
C VAL A 82 -14.47 -10.58 -11.92
N ARG A 83 -14.33 -9.75 -12.95
CA ARG A 83 -14.16 -10.19 -14.34
C ARG A 83 -13.13 -9.30 -15.07
N PRO A 84 -11.93 -9.81 -15.44
CA PRO A 84 -11.41 -11.13 -15.03
C PRO A 84 -11.18 -11.18 -13.52
N ALA A 85 -11.20 -12.39 -12.96
CA ALA A 85 -10.88 -12.57 -11.53
C ALA A 85 -9.40 -12.26 -11.25
N VAL A 86 -9.12 -11.83 -10.01
CA VAL A 86 -7.75 -11.55 -9.55
C VAL A 86 -6.92 -12.81 -9.58
N GLU A 87 -5.76 -12.74 -10.22
CA GLU A 87 -4.75 -13.80 -10.15
C GLU A 87 -3.79 -13.55 -8.97
N PRO A 88 -3.29 -14.60 -8.31
CA PRO A 88 -2.30 -14.46 -7.25
C PRO A 88 -1.06 -13.69 -7.74
N SER A 89 -0.58 -12.76 -6.92
CA SER A 89 0.66 -12.02 -7.22
C SER A 89 1.86 -12.96 -7.25
N ARG A 90 2.79 -12.75 -8.19
CA ARG A 90 4.09 -13.42 -8.17
C ARG A 90 4.96 -12.82 -7.06
N GLU A 91 5.58 -13.67 -6.26
CA GLU A 91 6.35 -13.29 -5.07
C GLU A 91 7.75 -12.73 -5.37
N ASP A 92 8.02 -12.14 -6.52
CA ASP A 92 9.35 -11.60 -6.77
C ASP A 92 9.37 -10.06 -6.77
N HIS A 93 10.46 -9.50 -6.26
CA HIS A 93 10.69 -8.06 -6.18
C HIS A 93 11.37 -7.48 -7.43
N HIS A 94 11.69 -8.30 -8.43
CA HIS A 94 12.49 -7.91 -9.58
C HIS A 94 11.67 -7.39 -10.76
N HIS A 95 10.34 -7.35 -10.65
CA HIS A 95 9.47 -6.77 -11.67
C HIS A 95 9.20 -5.29 -11.38
N ALA A 96 9.14 -4.47 -12.42
CA ALA A 96 8.81 -3.05 -12.30
C ALA A 96 7.36 -2.87 -11.80
N ARG A 97 7.21 -2.51 -10.51
CA ARG A 97 5.92 -2.31 -9.83
C ARG A 97 6.11 -1.47 -8.56
N ILE A 98 5.03 -1.07 -7.93
CA ILE A 98 5.07 -0.61 -6.53
C ILE A 98 5.45 -1.82 -5.68
N THR A 99 6.57 -1.72 -4.94
CA THR A 99 7.11 -2.87 -4.20
C THR A 99 6.40 -3.10 -2.87
N HIS A 100 6.03 -2.03 -2.16
CA HIS A 100 5.42 -2.09 -0.83
C HIS A 100 4.63 -0.81 -0.50
N LEU A 101 3.82 -0.90 0.54
CA LEU A 101 3.21 0.21 1.24
C LEU A 101 3.93 0.38 2.56
N CYS A 102 4.40 1.60 2.89
CA CYS A 102 5.07 1.88 4.16
C CYS A 102 4.15 2.65 5.09
N PHE A 103 4.01 2.16 6.33
CA PHE A 103 3.22 2.78 7.40
C PHE A 103 4.10 3.18 8.58
N LEU A 104 3.76 4.28 9.23
CA LEU A 104 4.38 4.70 10.46
C LEU A 104 3.89 3.81 11.62
N ALA A 105 4.80 3.16 12.32
CA ALA A 105 4.52 2.35 13.50
C ALA A 105 5.65 2.53 14.53
N PRO A 106 5.47 3.34 15.59
CA PRO A 106 6.50 3.55 16.61
C PRO A 106 6.93 2.26 17.32
N ASP A 107 6.03 1.29 17.45
CA ASP A 107 6.32 -0.06 17.94
C ASP A 107 6.19 -1.06 16.79
N LEU A 108 7.34 -1.43 16.21
CA LEU A 108 7.42 -2.35 15.07
C LEU A 108 7.03 -3.78 15.43
N GLU A 109 7.34 -4.22 16.66
CA GLU A 109 7.03 -5.59 17.07
C GLU A 109 5.52 -5.75 17.25
N GLU A 110 4.88 -4.81 17.94
CA GLU A 110 3.41 -4.80 18.10
C GLU A 110 2.71 -4.77 16.74
N ALA A 111 3.15 -3.89 15.83
CA ALA A 111 2.57 -3.77 14.49
C ALA A 111 2.74 -5.07 13.68
N THR A 112 3.93 -5.66 13.72
CA THR A 112 4.25 -6.91 13.04
C THR A 112 3.43 -8.08 13.59
N GLU A 113 3.37 -8.22 14.93
CA GLU A 113 2.56 -9.27 15.55
C GLU A 113 1.07 -9.11 15.26
N ARG A 114 0.56 -7.90 15.18
CA ARG A 114 -0.84 -7.63 14.80
C ARG A 114 -1.13 -8.16 13.39
N VAL A 115 -0.24 -7.89 12.43
CA VAL A 115 -0.32 -8.44 11.08
C VAL A 115 -0.34 -9.97 11.10
N VAL A 116 0.60 -10.60 11.83
CA VAL A 116 0.70 -12.06 11.91
C VAL A 116 -0.53 -12.69 12.56
N ARG A 117 -1.01 -12.14 13.67
CA ARG A 117 -2.24 -12.62 14.34
C ARG A 117 -3.47 -12.53 13.43
N ALA A 118 -3.48 -11.59 12.50
CA ALA A 118 -4.57 -11.38 11.53
C ALA A 118 -4.37 -12.13 10.20
N GLY A 119 -3.51 -13.15 10.16
CA GLY A 119 -3.32 -14.03 9.01
C GLY A 119 -2.31 -13.55 7.98
N GLY A 120 -1.62 -12.45 8.23
CA GLY A 120 -0.46 -12.04 7.44
C GLY A 120 0.81 -12.80 7.83
N THR A 121 1.94 -12.45 7.22
CA THR A 121 3.22 -13.10 7.48
C THR A 121 4.33 -12.08 7.75
N ARG A 122 5.26 -12.44 8.64
CA ARG A 122 6.50 -11.71 8.86
C ARG A 122 7.47 -11.99 7.70
N VAL A 123 8.12 -10.97 7.17
CA VAL A 123 9.16 -11.10 6.11
C VAL A 123 10.55 -10.92 6.72
N THR A 124 10.78 -9.87 7.50
CA THR A 124 12.04 -9.67 8.21
C THR A 124 12.02 -10.42 9.54
N GLU A 125 13.05 -11.19 9.87
CA GLU A 125 13.14 -11.92 11.15
C GLU A 125 13.13 -11.00 12.36
N HIS A 126 13.75 -9.81 12.20
CA HIS A 126 13.82 -8.75 13.21
C HIS A 126 13.75 -7.37 12.53
N SER A 127 13.60 -6.32 13.31
CA SER A 127 13.67 -4.96 12.76
C SER A 127 15.11 -4.57 12.49
N TRP A 128 15.33 -3.86 11.38
CA TRP A 128 16.64 -3.35 10.96
C TRP A 128 16.71 -1.84 11.12
N GLU A 129 17.92 -1.30 11.24
CA GLU A 129 18.14 0.14 11.13
C GLU A 129 17.98 0.55 9.66
N VAL A 130 17.25 1.64 9.41
CA VAL A 130 17.12 2.21 8.05
C VAL A 130 18.48 2.72 7.57
N ILE A 131 19.24 3.30 8.49
CA ILE A 131 20.58 3.81 8.30
C ILE A 131 21.42 3.34 9.49
N GLU A 132 22.53 2.67 9.22
CA GLU A 132 23.40 2.13 10.27
C GLU A 132 23.83 3.19 11.29
N GLY A 133 23.67 2.89 12.58
CA GLY A 133 23.98 3.77 13.68
C GLY A 133 22.95 4.86 13.96
N GLN A 134 21.81 4.87 13.25
CA GLN A 134 20.70 5.78 13.50
C GLN A 134 19.55 5.07 14.25
N PRO A 135 18.72 5.80 15.03
CA PRO A 135 17.66 5.19 15.81
C PRO A 135 16.43 4.77 14.99
N TYR A 136 16.44 5.03 13.69
CA TYR A 136 15.31 4.77 12.78
C TYR A 136 15.31 3.32 12.35
N ARG A 137 14.19 2.65 12.56
CA ARG A 137 14.09 1.22 12.28
C ARG A 137 12.93 0.91 11.34
N PHE A 138 13.04 -0.25 10.69
CA PHE A 138 11.97 -0.78 9.83
C PHE A 138 11.77 -2.28 10.02
N SER A 139 10.60 -2.77 9.61
CA SER A 139 10.29 -4.19 9.44
C SER A 139 9.37 -4.40 8.25
N PHE A 140 9.42 -5.59 7.66
CA PHE A 140 8.58 -5.99 6.54
C PHE A 140 7.65 -7.14 6.92
N CYS A 141 6.41 -7.04 6.42
CA CYS A 141 5.37 -8.05 6.53
C CYS A 141 4.68 -8.24 5.17
N ARG A 142 3.79 -9.23 5.10
CA ARG A 142 2.79 -9.33 4.04
C ARG A 142 1.40 -9.38 4.65
N ASP A 143 0.45 -8.78 3.96
CA ASP A 143 -0.96 -9.01 4.26
C ASP A 143 -1.38 -10.45 3.90
N PRO A 144 -2.60 -10.91 4.22
CA PRO A 144 -3.06 -12.26 3.89
C PRO A 144 -3.09 -12.60 2.39
N TRP A 145 -3.02 -11.59 1.54
CA TRP A 145 -3.08 -11.73 0.08
C TRP A 145 -1.73 -11.54 -0.61
N GLY A 146 -0.66 -11.35 0.18
CA GLY A 146 0.72 -11.26 -0.31
C GLY A 146 1.20 -9.84 -0.64
N ASN A 147 0.38 -8.79 -0.42
CA ASN A 147 0.84 -7.41 -0.57
C ASN A 147 1.91 -7.10 0.49
N VAL A 148 2.99 -6.47 0.07
CA VAL A 148 4.11 -6.17 0.96
C VAL A 148 3.83 -4.89 1.73
N ILE A 149 3.99 -4.98 3.05
CA ILE A 149 3.84 -3.89 4.00
C ILE A 149 5.17 -3.66 4.71
N GLU A 150 5.60 -2.43 4.73
CA GLU A 150 6.74 -1.97 5.52
C GLU A 150 6.23 -1.12 6.69
N PHE A 151 6.87 -1.24 7.84
CA PHE A 151 6.67 -0.34 8.97
C PHE A 151 7.96 0.41 9.26
N HIS A 152 7.86 1.73 9.47
CA HIS A 152 8.94 2.59 9.95
C HIS A 152 8.60 3.17 11.33
N THR A 153 9.61 3.30 12.19
CA THR A 153 9.45 3.98 13.49
C THR A 153 9.23 5.48 13.37
N ASN A 154 9.67 6.08 12.26
CA ASN A 154 9.69 7.52 12.05
C ASN A 154 9.19 7.88 10.66
N SER A 155 8.79 9.14 10.47
CA SER A 155 8.37 9.63 9.15
C SER A 155 9.53 9.63 8.15
N PHE A 156 9.20 9.52 6.87
CA PHE A 156 10.17 9.53 5.78
C PHE A 156 11.07 10.78 5.82
N GLU A 157 10.49 11.94 6.12
CA GLU A 157 11.22 13.20 6.25
C GLU A 157 12.21 13.18 7.42
N GLN A 158 11.82 12.64 8.60
CA GLN A 158 12.72 12.53 9.75
C GLN A 158 13.92 11.64 9.44
N ILE A 159 13.71 10.57 8.69
CA ILE A 159 14.76 9.61 8.35
C ILE A 159 15.74 10.21 7.34
N PHE A 160 15.24 10.90 6.31
CA PHE A 160 16.06 11.24 5.13
C PHE A 160 16.38 12.75 4.96
N SER A 161 15.71 13.67 5.68
CA SER A 161 15.89 15.12 5.45
C SER A 161 17.22 15.69 5.95
N ASN A 162 17.85 15.07 6.95
CA ASN A 162 19.09 15.56 7.58
C ASN A 162 20.32 14.68 7.26
N GLN A 163 20.25 13.88 6.18
CA GLN A 163 21.44 13.20 5.68
C GLN A 163 22.32 14.27 5.05
N GLY A 164 23.46 14.58 5.73
CA GLY A 164 24.39 15.58 5.23
C GLY A 164 24.74 15.28 3.77
N THR A 165 24.92 16.33 2.98
CA THR A 165 25.27 16.27 1.55
C THR A 165 26.65 15.64 1.27
N ASP A 166 27.29 15.05 2.27
CA ASP A 166 28.64 14.51 2.20
C ASP A 166 28.77 13.11 1.57
N SER A 167 27.65 12.46 1.21
CA SER A 167 27.69 11.18 0.50
C SER A 167 27.75 11.28 -1.03
N ALA A 168 27.82 12.48 -1.59
CA ALA A 168 27.94 12.70 -3.05
C ALA A 168 29.38 12.70 -3.59
N GLY A 169 30.37 12.25 -2.81
CA GLY A 169 31.79 12.40 -3.11
C GLY A 169 32.63 11.13 -3.11
N GLN A 170 32.06 9.93 -3.22
CA GLN A 170 32.84 8.70 -3.41
C GLN A 170 32.19 7.82 -4.49
N GLN A 171 32.54 8.14 -5.74
CA GLN A 171 32.55 7.20 -6.85
C GLN A 171 33.90 7.33 -7.53
#